data_dad9510ad37e03bbbe85b5f63e91c067
#
_entry.id   dad9510ad37e03bbbe85b5f63e91c067
#
_cell.length_a   1.000
_cell.length_b   1.000
_cell.length_c   1.000
_cell.angle_alpha   90.00
_cell.angle_beta   90.00
_cell.angle_gamma   90.00
#
_symmetry.space_group_name_H-M   'P 1'
#
loop_
_entity.id
_entity.type
_entity.pdbx_description
1 polymer ?
#
loop_
_entity_poly.entity_id
_entity_poly.type
_entity_poly.pdbx_seq_one_letter_code
_entity_poly.pdbx_strand_id
1 'polypeptide(L)' 'MRVFLVVKSFVPSHLKKDFDDWYENEHLSEAKQSFSAISSSRGWEIENEDIHYAYYE' A
#
# COMPACT_ATOMS: atom_id res chain seq x y z
N MET A 1 -10.75 -10.66 -17.59
CA MET A 1 -10.61 -9.24 -17.21
C MET A 1 -9.73 -9.11 -15.99
N ARG A 2 -8.76 -8.21 -16.03
CA ARG A 2 -7.94 -7.89 -14.87
C ARG A 2 -8.61 -6.81 -14.05
N VAL A 3 -8.64 -7.02 -12.75
CA VAL A 3 -9.23 -6.06 -11.81
C VAL A 3 -8.13 -5.66 -10.82
N PHE A 4 -7.99 -4.35 -10.61
CA PHE A 4 -7.05 -3.80 -9.65
C PHE A 4 -7.81 -3.11 -8.53
N LEU A 5 -7.40 -3.39 -7.31
CA LEU A 5 -7.81 -2.61 -6.15
C LEU A 5 -6.68 -1.64 -5.81
N VAL A 6 -6.98 -0.36 -5.74
CA VAL A 6 -6.02 0.68 -5.41
C VAL A 6 -6.44 1.32 -4.09
N VAL A 7 -5.54 1.31 -3.12
CA VAL A 7 -5.77 1.93 -1.82
C VAL A 7 -4.86 3.13 -1.67
N LYS A 8 -5.45 4.31 -1.50
CA LYS A 8 -4.74 5.57 -1.31
C LYS A 8 -4.80 5.98 0.15
N SER A 9 -3.67 6.28 0.74
CA SER A 9 -3.57 6.67 2.15
C SER A 9 -2.79 7.96 2.31
N PHE A 10 -3.22 8.82 3.23
CA PHE A 10 -2.49 10.01 3.64
C PHE A 10 -1.72 9.70 4.92
N VAL A 11 -0.41 9.88 4.90
CA VAL A 11 0.47 9.52 6.01
C VAL A 11 1.34 10.73 6.37
N PRO A 12 1.14 11.32 7.57
CA PRO A 12 2.01 12.42 8.02
C PRO A 12 3.46 12.00 8.05
N SER A 13 4.36 12.94 7.75
CA SER A 13 5.79 12.62 7.59
C SER A 13 6.42 11.97 8.82
N HIS A 14 5.97 12.32 10.03
CA HIS A 14 6.50 11.73 11.27
C HIS A 14 6.07 10.26 11.50
N LEU A 15 5.11 9.77 10.72
CA LEU A 15 4.61 8.39 10.80
C LEU A 15 5.05 7.51 9.65
N LYS A 16 5.75 8.08 8.66
CA LYS A 16 6.10 7.34 7.42
C LYS A 16 6.94 6.09 7.68
N LYS A 17 7.93 6.19 8.55
CA LYS A 17 8.80 5.05 8.84
C LYS A 17 8.00 3.90 9.46
N ASP A 18 7.18 4.20 10.45
CA ASP A 18 6.35 3.18 11.10
C ASP A 18 5.33 2.61 10.14
N PHE A 19 4.74 3.45 9.29
CA PHE A 19 3.81 3.03 8.26
C PHE A 19 4.48 2.09 7.25
N ASP A 20 5.68 2.44 6.77
CA ASP A 20 6.42 1.62 5.83
C ASP A 20 6.75 0.25 6.42
N ASP A 21 7.24 0.23 7.67
CA ASP A 21 7.60 -1.01 8.34
C ASP A 21 6.39 -1.92 8.53
N TRP A 22 5.28 -1.36 8.99
CA TRP A 22 4.04 -2.10 9.20
C TRP A 22 3.47 -2.62 7.89
N TYR A 23 3.42 -1.76 6.86
CA TYR A 23 2.82 -2.11 5.58
C TYR A 23 3.61 -3.22 4.89
N GLU A 24 4.94 -3.10 4.88
CA GLU A 24 5.80 -4.08 4.21
C GLU A 24 5.83 -5.42 4.96
N ASN A 25 5.92 -5.39 6.27
CA ASN A 25 6.12 -6.60 7.06
C ASN A 25 4.83 -7.33 7.42
N GLU A 26 3.71 -6.64 7.50
CA GLU A 26 2.45 -7.22 7.98
C GLU A 26 1.28 -7.01 7.04
N HIS A 27 0.94 -5.75 6.79
CA HIS A 27 -0.35 -5.43 6.15
C HIS A 27 -0.43 -5.82 4.68
N LEU A 28 0.63 -5.65 3.92
CA LEU A 28 0.61 -5.94 2.47
C LEU A 28 0.27 -7.42 2.22
N SER A 29 0.88 -8.31 2.96
CA SER A 29 0.64 -9.74 2.86
C SER A 29 -0.78 -10.10 3.29
N GLU A 30 -1.24 -9.54 4.41
CA GLU A 30 -2.60 -9.78 4.91
C GLU A 30 -3.66 -9.27 3.93
N ALA A 31 -3.47 -8.08 3.40
CA ALA A 31 -4.40 -7.50 2.44
C ALA A 31 -4.44 -8.31 1.15
N LYS A 32 -3.28 -8.77 0.67
CA LYS A 32 -3.19 -9.62 -0.51
C LYS A 32 -4.01 -10.89 -0.33
N GLN A 33 -3.90 -11.53 0.83
CA GLN A 33 -4.66 -12.73 1.14
C GLN A 33 -6.16 -12.44 1.26
N SER A 34 -6.53 -11.36 1.95
CA SER A 34 -7.93 -10.99 2.16
C SER A 34 -8.66 -10.70 0.85
N PHE A 35 -7.97 -10.11 -0.11
CA PHE A 35 -8.55 -9.76 -1.40
C PHE A 35 -8.38 -10.86 -2.44
N SER A 36 -7.75 -11.98 -2.08
CA SER A 36 -7.41 -13.06 -3.01
C SER A 36 -6.62 -12.54 -4.22
N ALA A 37 -5.75 -11.57 -3.97
CA ALA A 37 -4.95 -10.95 -5.03
C ALA A 37 -3.82 -11.87 -5.47
N ILE A 38 -3.52 -11.85 -6.76
CA ILE A 38 -2.41 -12.63 -7.34
C ILE A 38 -1.08 -11.88 -7.22
N SER A 39 -1.14 -10.56 -7.04
CA SER A 39 0.07 -9.74 -6.83
C SER A 39 -0.28 -8.50 -6.02
N SER A 40 0.74 -7.91 -5.43
CA SER A 40 0.61 -6.65 -4.70
C SER A 40 1.86 -5.81 -4.87
N SER A 41 1.69 -4.49 -4.84
CA SER A 41 2.79 -3.53 -4.87
C SER A 41 2.38 -2.26 -4.14
N ARG A 42 3.36 -1.43 -3.80
CA ARG A 42 3.11 -0.18 -3.09
C ARG A 42 4.15 0.88 -3.46
N GLY A 43 3.82 2.13 -3.20
CA GLY A 43 4.73 3.24 -3.44
C GLY A 43 4.19 4.56 -2.91
N TRP A 44 5.06 5.55 -2.89
CA TRP A 44 4.72 6.92 -2.50
C TRP A 44 4.57 7.78 -3.75
N GLU A 45 3.65 8.76 -3.69
CA GLU A 45 3.48 9.70 -4.79
C GLU A 45 4.70 10.63 -4.89
N ILE A 46 5.18 10.87 -6.12
CA ILE A 46 6.37 11.69 -6.35
C ILE A 46 6.11 13.16 -6.02
N GLU A 47 4.97 13.70 -6.38
CA GLU A 47 4.64 15.10 -6.17
C GLU A 47 4.17 15.41 -4.75
N ASN A 48 3.54 14.44 -4.08
CA ASN A 48 3.09 14.58 -2.71
C ASN A 48 3.49 13.33 -1.92
N GLU A 49 4.63 13.41 -1.26
CA GLU A 49 5.22 12.30 -0.54
C GLU A 49 4.42 11.82 0.68
N ASP A 50 3.37 12.54 1.07
CA ASP A 50 2.47 12.12 2.15
C ASP A 50 1.39 11.17 1.65
N ILE A 51 1.31 10.93 0.34
CA ILE A 51 0.32 10.02 -0.24
C ILE A 51 0.97 8.69 -0.59
N HIS A 52 0.44 7.64 0.00
CA HIS A 52 0.86 6.27 -0.25
C HIS A 52 -0.19 5.53 -1.09
N TYR A 53 0.27 4.75 -2.06
CA TYR A 53 -0.59 3.90 -2.88
C TYR A 53 -0.23 2.44 -2.67
N ALA A 54 -1.26 1.60 -2.56
CA ALA A 54 -1.11 0.15 -2.61
C ALA A 54 -1.98 -0.40 -3.74
N TYR A 55 -1.44 -1.33 -4.50
CA TYR A 55 -2.09 -1.92 -5.67
C TYR A 55 -2.20 -3.43 -5.48
N TYR A 56 -3.38 -3.97 -5.74
CA TYR A 56 -3.66 -5.40 -5.64
C TYR A 56 -4.31 -5.87 -6.94
N GLU A 57 -3.73 -6.87 -7.56
CA GLU A 57 -4.28 -7.49 -8.78
C GLU A 57 -5.00 -8.79 -8.46
#